data_f0821cb8dd8db957f8cce2d5046d2337
#
_entry.id   f0821cb8dd8db957f8cce2d5046d2337
#
_cell.length_a   1.000
_cell.length_b   1.000
_cell.length_c   1.000
_cell.angle_alpha   90.00
_cell.angle_beta   90.00
_cell.angle_gamma   90.00
#
_symmetry.space_group_name_H-M   'P 1'
#
loop_
_entity.id
_entity.type
_entity.pdbx_description
1 polymer ?
#
loop_
_entity_poly.entity_id
_entity_poly.type
_entity_poly.pdbx_seq_one_letter_code
_entity_poly.pdbx_strand_id
1 'polypeptide(L)'
;GMRTVTIPADSGGDSSGAVNFYAYFHLIFYAGLMGQTGEMSISFLTADNKLIAGVNWNKTDTVGNTGHYDLVTYNHNPSGDMAGRVLKSYDYTTNHIHTDNPWYWDWGHCDLLKEGNKLRFYYNGDYPSFIVPEIEDFKCAKIQLSCKQWGERGGNQLLTYFGFDSFRFEKMNVTKYRDIPNRYKAGDVCTIEGAESKFYVNGMHKPTDEVLGTSYFKADPGETKVQFSFSEWTTTKPMVKVRIREGWL
;
A
#
# COMPACT_ATOMS: atom_id res chain seq x y z
N GLY A 1 -10.43 -15.50 12.69
CA GLY A 1 -9.37 -15.81 11.72
C GLY A 1 -8.20 -14.84 11.86
N MET A 2 -7.01 -15.33 11.54
CA MET A 2 -5.78 -14.53 11.59
C MET A 2 -4.94 -14.84 10.36
N ARG A 3 -4.36 -13.80 9.74
CA ARG A 3 -3.42 -13.93 8.63
C ARG A 3 -2.19 -13.07 8.88
N THR A 4 -1.01 -13.64 8.70
CA THR A 4 0.25 -12.92 8.78
C THR A 4 0.92 -12.87 7.40
N VAL A 5 1.36 -11.68 7.02
CA VAL A 5 2.11 -11.42 5.79
C VAL A 5 3.51 -10.97 6.18
N THR A 6 4.53 -11.57 5.60
CA THR A 6 5.92 -11.18 5.80
C THR A 6 6.31 -10.10 4.80
N ILE A 7 6.95 -9.04 5.26
CA ILE A 7 7.50 -8.00 4.40
C ILE A 7 8.75 -8.55 3.71
N PRO A 8 8.80 -8.60 2.38
CA PRO A 8 9.96 -9.15 1.66
C PRO A 8 11.21 -8.29 1.88
N ALA A 9 12.36 -8.92 1.71
CA ALA A 9 13.63 -8.21 1.64
C ALA A 9 13.67 -7.27 0.43
N ASP A 10 14.49 -6.23 0.51
CA ASP A 10 14.74 -5.33 -0.62
C ASP A 10 15.51 -6.06 -1.73
N SER A 11 15.39 -5.59 -2.98
CA SER A 11 16.17 -6.11 -4.10
C SER A 11 17.65 -5.79 -3.86
N GLY A 12 18.41 -6.78 -3.44
CA GLY A 12 19.81 -6.65 -3.03
C GLY A 12 20.13 -7.38 -1.74
N GLY A 13 19.12 -7.96 -1.09
CA GLY A 13 19.27 -9.01 -0.08
C GLY A 13 19.50 -8.57 1.35
N ASP A 14 19.70 -7.28 1.65
CA ASP A 14 20.29 -6.90 2.93
C ASP A 14 19.32 -6.46 4.03
N SER A 15 18.02 -6.20 3.76
CA SER A 15 17.10 -5.85 4.82
C SER A 15 15.70 -6.41 4.63
N SER A 16 15.36 -7.37 5.46
CA SER A 16 13.96 -7.73 5.68
C SER A 16 13.29 -6.65 6.52
N GLY A 17 12.12 -6.17 6.10
CA GLY A 17 11.36 -5.20 6.83
C GLY A 17 11.68 -3.74 6.50
N ALA A 18 11.02 -2.82 7.19
CA ALA A 18 11.15 -1.38 7.02
C ALA A 18 11.13 -0.65 8.36
N VAL A 19 12.10 0.24 8.60
CA VAL A 19 12.09 1.14 9.76
C VAL A 19 11.05 2.23 9.56
N ASN A 20 11.00 2.80 8.35
CA ASN A 20 10.02 3.79 7.98
C ASN A 20 9.06 3.20 6.94
N PHE A 21 7.77 3.40 7.14
CA PHE A 21 6.77 2.84 6.24
C PHE A 21 5.47 3.64 6.27
N TYR A 22 4.75 3.54 5.16
CA TYR A 22 3.38 3.97 5.03
C TYR A 22 2.49 2.75 4.72
N ALA A 23 1.37 2.65 5.39
CA ALA A 23 0.37 1.64 5.14
C ALA A 23 -0.98 2.29 4.93
N TYR A 24 -1.63 1.94 3.83
CA TYR A 24 -3.01 2.31 3.53
C TYR A 24 -3.86 1.05 3.48
N PHE A 25 -5.03 1.08 4.09
CA PHE A 25 -5.95 -0.05 4.10
C PHE A 25 -7.39 0.43 4.13
N HIS A 26 -8.22 -0.34 3.45
CA HIS A 26 -9.67 -0.14 3.45
C HIS A 26 -10.33 -1.35 4.10
N LEU A 27 -11.39 -1.08 4.85
CA LEU A 27 -12.08 -2.08 5.64
C LEU A 27 -13.56 -1.75 5.78
N ILE A 28 -14.31 -2.78 6.15
CA ILE A 28 -15.70 -2.65 6.55
C ILE A 28 -15.81 -3.15 8.00
N PHE A 29 -16.49 -2.39 8.84
CA PHE A 29 -16.78 -2.79 10.21
C PHE A 29 -18.10 -2.18 10.68
N TYR A 30 -19.19 -2.94 10.61
CA TYR A 30 -20.47 -2.48 11.14
C TYR A 30 -21.34 -3.62 11.66
N ALA A 31 -22.20 -3.29 12.61
CA ALA A 31 -23.20 -4.20 13.19
C ALA A 31 -24.52 -4.06 12.43
N GLY A 32 -25.03 -5.17 11.91
CA GLY A 32 -26.38 -5.22 11.32
C GLY A 32 -27.50 -5.17 12.35
N LEU A 33 -27.20 -5.62 13.57
CA LEU A 33 -28.12 -5.62 14.71
C LEU A 33 -27.39 -5.09 15.95
N MET A 34 -28.13 -4.38 16.82
CA MET A 34 -27.65 -4.02 18.16
C MET A 34 -27.27 -5.29 18.93
N GLY A 35 -26.26 -5.21 19.75
CA GLY A 35 -25.80 -6.35 20.53
C GLY A 35 -24.94 -7.37 19.79
N GLN A 36 -24.72 -7.24 18.48
CA GLN A 36 -23.67 -8.00 17.81
C GLN A 36 -22.30 -7.57 18.34
N THR A 37 -21.40 -8.53 18.50
CA THR A 37 -20.04 -8.27 18.99
C THR A 37 -19.00 -8.86 18.06
N GLY A 38 -17.81 -8.26 18.05
CA GLY A 38 -16.69 -8.71 17.24
C GLY A 38 -15.50 -7.77 17.38
N GLU A 39 -14.35 -8.25 16.95
CA GLU A 39 -13.12 -7.50 16.96
C GLU A 39 -12.35 -7.70 15.65
N MET A 40 -11.71 -6.65 15.19
CA MET A 40 -10.81 -6.69 14.06
C MET A 40 -9.55 -5.90 14.38
N SER A 41 -8.40 -6.34 13.92
CA SER A 41 -7.16 -5.63 14.14
C SER A 41 -6.20 -5.76 12.99
N ILE A 42 -5.37 -4.74 12.82
CA ILE A 42 -4.14 -4.77 12.01
C ILE A 42 -2.96 -4.43 12.91
N SER A 43 -1.92 -5.24 12.84
CA SER A 43 -0.71 -5.09 13.66
C SER A 43 0.54 -5.13 12.78
N PHE A 44 1.41 -4.16 12.97
CA PHE A 44 2.72 -4.05 12.33
C PHE A 44 3.76 -4.52 13.32
N LEU A 45 4.45 -5.60 13.00
CA LEU A 45 5.29 -6.35 13.93
C LEU A 45 6.73 -6.41 13.46
N THR A 46 7.65 -6.46 14.42
CA THR A 46 9.04 -6.83 14.18
C THR A 46 9.18 -8.31 13.83
N ALA A 47 10.38 -8.75 13.46
CA ALA A 47 10.66 -10.16 13.17
C ALA A 47 10.44 -11.06 14.39
N ASP A 48 10.71 -10.57 15.60
CA ASP A 48 10.51 -11.23 16.89
C ASP A 48 9.12 -10.99 17.51
N ASN A 49 8.16 -10.52 16.68
CA ASN A 49 6.75 -10.28 17.01
C ASN A 49 6.47 -9.17 18.03
N LYS A 50 7.37 -8.22 18.24
CA LYS A 50 7.05 -7.02 19.00
C LYS A 50 6.14 -6.12 18.19
N LEU A 51 5.10 -5.59 18.83
CA LEU A 51 4.18 -4.64 18.21
C LEU A 51 4.90 -3.31 17.99
N ILE A 52 4.93 -2.82 16.78
CA ILE A 52 5.40 -1.46 16.44
C ILE A 52 4.23 -0.48 16.57
N ALA A 53 3.19 -0.77 15.84
CA ALA A 53 1.96 0.00 15.81
C ALA A 53 0.81 -0.90 15.35
N GLY A 54 -0.40 -0.50 15.66
CA GLY A 54 -1.58 -1.22 15.22
C GLY A 54 -2.84 -0.42 15.44
N VAL A 55 -3.91 -0.97 14.94
CA VAL A 55 -5.25 -0.43 15.10
C VAL A 55 -6.21 -1.56 15.42
N ASN A 56 -7.06 -1.34 16.42
CA ASN A 56 -8.10 -2.28 16.81
C ASN A 56 -9.47 -1.64 16.63
N TRP A 57 -10.38 -2.40 16.05
CA TRP A 57 -11.82 -2.11 16.01
C TRP A 57 -12.53 -3.09 16.91
N ASN A 58 -13.18 -2.59 17.93
CA ASN A 58 -13.82 -3.42 18.95
C ASN A 58 -15.30 -3.07 19.06
N LYS A 59 -16.15 -4.03 18.93
CA LYS A 59 -17.57 -3.92 19.26
C LYS A 59 -17.89 -4.93 20.37
N THR A 60 -17.79 -4.46 21.59
CA THR A 60 -18.01 -5.27 22.80
C THR A 60 -19.33 -4.95 23.51
N ASP A 61 -19.97 -3.85 23.13
CA ASP A 61 -21.28 -3.46 23.64
C ASP A 61 -22.34 -4.49 23.22
N THR A 62 -22.95 -5.15 24.19
CA THR A 62 -23.90 -6.26 23.99
C THR A 62 -25.35 -5.79 23.90
N VAL A 63 -25.65 -4.52 24.16
CA VAL A 63 -27.00 -3.96 24.19
C VAL A 63 -27.20 -2.76 23.27
N GLY A 64 -26.12 -2.16 22.77
CA GLY A 64 -26.15 -1.00 21.90
C GLY A 64 -25.26 -1.17 20.68
N ASN A 65 -24.86 -0.05 20.08
CA ASN A 65 -24.07 0.04 18.86
C ASN A 65 -22.73 0.73 19.07
N THR A 66 -22.25 0.89 20.30
CA THR A 66 -20.97 1.54 20.55
C THR A 66 -19.82 0.63 20.13
N GLY A 67 -18.98 1.16 19.26
CA GLY A 67 -17.70 0.59 18.87
C GLY A 67 -16.56 1.46 19.33
N HIS A 68 -15.38 0.87 19.46
CA HIS A 68 -14.14 1.56 19.82
C HIS A 68 -13.11 1.37 18.72
N TYR A 69 -12.37 2.43 18.45
CA TYR A 69 -11.25 2.45 17.54
C TYR A 69 -10.00 2.84 18.32
N ASP A 70 -9.13 1.86 18.56
CA ASP A 70 -7.96 2.03 19.42
C ASP A 70 -6.70 2.09 18.58
N LEU A 71 -5.95 3.17 18.72
CA LEU A 71 -4.61 3.33 18.20
C LEU A 71 -3.63 2.75 19.22
N VAL A 72 -2.86 1.75 18.81
CA VAL A 72 -2.00 0.99 19.72
C VAL A 72 -0.54 0.99 19.27
N THR A 73 0.38 0.85 20.20
CA THR A 73 1.82 0.74 19.97
C THR A 73 2.46 -0.22 20.96
N TYR A 74 3.77 -0.36 20.86
CA TYR A 74 4.60 -1.18 21.74
C TYR A 74 4.31 -0.92 23.21
N ASN A 75 4.15 -2.01 23.96
CA ASN A 75 4.05 -1.98 25.39
C ASN A 75 5.31 -2.62 25.99
N HIS A 76 6.10 -1.81 26.69
CA HIS A 76 7.28 -2.31 27.41
C HIS A 76 6.85 -2.91 28.76
N ASN A 77 5.96 -3.88 28.73
CA ASN A 77 5.58 -4.61 29.94
C ASN A 77 6.37 -5.91 30.05
N PRO A 78 7.27 -6.06 31.04
CA PRO A 78 8.03 -7.28 31.22
C PRO A 78 7.20 -8.53 31.56
N SER A 79 5.92 -8.36 31.89
CA SER A 79 5.01 -9.50 32.17
C SER A 79 4.54 -10.25 30.92
N GLY A 80 5.03 -9.89 29.72
CA GLY A 80 4.79 -10.67 28.50
C GLY A 80 3.41 -10.53 27.89
N ASP A 81 2.61 -9.57 28.36
CA ASP A 81 1.34 -9.24 27.70
C ASP A 81 1.62 -8.59 26.34
N MET A 82 1.27 -9.31 25.27
CA MET A 82 1.41 -8.85 23.89
C MET A 82 0.38 -7.78 23.52
N ALA A 83 -0.52 -7.43 24.42
CA ALA A 83 -1.46 -6.33 24.24
C ALA A 83 -0.69 -5.02 24.12
N GLY A 84 -0.88 -4.31 23.03
CA GLY A 84 -0.26 -3.01 22.81
C GLY A 84 -0.73 -1.98 23.83
N ARG A 85 0.10 -0.97 24.09
CA ARG A 85 -0.30 0.22 24.82
C ARG A 85 -1.24 1.05 23.96
N VAL A 86 -2.43 1.39 24.46
CA VAL A 86 -3.34 2.30 23.77
C VAL A 86 -2.81 3.72 23.84
N LEU A 87 -2.61 4.33 22.67
CA LEU A 87 -2.21 5.72 22.50
C LEU A 87 -3.42 6.65 22.57
N LYS A 88 -4.49 6.25 21.90
CA LYS A 88 -5.76 6.96 21.84
C LYS A 88 -6.88 6.01 21.48
N SER A 89 -8.05 6.23 22.03
CA SER A 89 -9.29 5.54 21.71
C SER A 89 -10.33 6.54 21.22
N TYR A 90 -11.13 6.13 20.24
CA TYR A 90 -12.28 6.87 19.75
C TYR A 90 -13.51 5.98 19.84
N ASP A 91 -14.62 6.58 20.25
CA ASP A 91 -15.92 5.95 20.20
C ASP A 91 -16.63 6.32 18.90
N TYR A 92 -17.37 5.38 18.35
CA TYR A 92 -18.21 5.59 17.17
C TYR A 92 -19.44 4.68 17.27
N THR A 93 -20.43 4.95 16.44
CA THR A 93 -21.62 4.10 16.37
C THR A 93 -21.47 3.10 15.23
N THR A 94 -21.51 1.80 15.53
CA THR A 94 -21.28 0.71 14.55
C THR A 94 -22.48 0.41 13.65
N ASN A 95 -23.34 1.41 13.40
CA ASN A 95 -24.50 1.26 12.53
C ASN A 95 -24.13 1.36 11.03
N HIS A 96 -25.14 1.33 10.18
CA HIS A 96 -24.99 1.46 8.71
C HIS A 96 -25.19 2.90 8.20
N ILE A 97 -24.87 3.90 9.02
CA ILE A 97 -24.97 5.32 8.67
C ILE A 97 -23.54 5.88 8.66
N HIS A 98 -23.05 6.29 7.50
CA HIS A 98 -21.65 6.71 7.34
C HIS A 98 -21.25 7.93 8.17
N THR A 99 -22.18 8.83 8.50
CA THR A 99 -21.92 9.97 9.39
C THR A 99 -21.60 9.56 10.83
N ASP A 100 -22.07 8.39 11.24
CA ASP A 100 -21.91 7.85 12.59
C ASP A 100 -20.82 6.78 12.65
N ASN A 101 -20.62 6.09 11.51
CA ASN A 101 -19.69 4.99 11.35
C ASN A 101 -18.69 5.26 10.22
N PRO A 102 -17.45 5.66 10.53
CA PRO A 102 -16.43 5.94 9.51
C PRO A 102 -16.04 4.72 8.67
N TRP A 103 -16.39 3.52 9.08
CA TRP A 103 -16.05 2.26 8.39
C TRP A 103 -17.25 1.53 7.80
N TYR A 104 -18.30 2.27 7.52
CA TYR A 104 -19.42 1.74 6.79
C TYR A 104 -19.21 1.86 5.28
N TRP A 105 -19.23 0.73 4.58
CA TRP A 105 -19.15 0.59 3.12
C TRP A 105 -17.93 1.32 2.50
N ASP A 106 -18.09 2.20 1.53
CA ASP A 106 -17.02 2.86 0.76
C ASP A 106 -16.17 3.88 1.57
N TRP A 107 -16.51 4.12 2.84
CA TRP A 107 -15.84 5.14 3.68
C TRP A 107 -14.72 4.58 4.57
N GLY A 108 -14.58 3.27 4.60
CA GLY A 108 -13.74 2.55 5.56
C GLY A 108 -12.24 2.61 5.32
N HIS A 109 -11.67 3.74 4.91
CA HIS A 109 -10.23 3.85 4.71
C HIS A 109 -9.48 4.38 5.93
N CYS A 110 -8.29 3.84 6.11
CA CYS A 110 -7.35 4.19 7.14
C CYS A 110 -5.94 4.28 6.58
N ASP A 111 -5.08 5.05 7.25
CA ASP A 111 -3.64 4.98 7.01
C ASP A 111 -2.82 5.06 8.30
N LEU A 112 -1.61 4.56 8.21
CA LEU A 112 -0.58 4.64 9.22
C LEU A 112 0.74 5.02 8.57
N LEU A 113 1.39 6.04 9.10
CA LEU A 113 2.75 6.43 8.77
C LEU A 113 3.67 6.25 9.99
N LYS A 114 4.79 5.56 9.81
CA LYS A 114 5.88 5.50 10.78
C LYS A 114 7.14 6.14 10.20
N GLU A 115 7.67 7.12 10.89
CA GLU A 115 8.95 7.77 10.59
C GLU A 115 9.80 7.85 11.86
N GLY A 116 10.84 7.01 11.95
CA GLY A 116 11.62 6.87 13.18
C GLY A 116 10.73 6.54 14.37
N ASN A 117 10.71 7.39 15.36
CA ASN A 117 9.88 7.26 16.57
C ASN A 117 8.50 7.89 16.46
N LYS A 118 8.16 8.49 15.32
CA LYS A 118 6.87 9.14 15.11
C LYS A 118 5.87 8.18 14.45
N LEU A 119 4.69 8.09 15.03
CA LEU A 119 3.51 7.44 14.45
C LEU A 119 2.45 8.49 14.10
N ARG A 120 1.87 8.41 12.92
CA ARG A 120 0.70 9.17 12.50
C ARG A 120 -0.36 8.21 12.01
N PHE A 121 -1.55 8.34 12.53
CA PHE A 121 -2.71 7.55 12.14
C PHE A 121 -3.74 8.44 11.43
N TYR A 122 -4.69 7.83 10.74
CA TYR A 122 -5.86 8.51 10.22
C TYR A 122 -7.10 8.10 11.01
N TYR A 123 -7.93 9.08 11.33
CA TYR A 123 -9.26 8.87 11.88
C TYR A 123 -10.22 9.94 11.37
N ASN A 124 -11.15 9.59 10.49
CA ASN A 124 -12.28 10.41 10.04
C ASN A 124 -11.91 11.88 9.70
N GLY A 125 -10.85 12.06 8.89
CA GLY A 125 -10.33 13.36 8.48
C GLY A 125 -9.28 13.98 9.41
N ASP A 126 -9.02 13.40 10.59
CA ASP A 126 -7.96 13.81 11.50
C ASP A 126 -6.71 12.93 11.36
N TYR A 127 -5.56 13.48 11.72
CA TYR A 127 -4.25 12.83 11.66
C TYR A 127 -3.53 12.83 13.00
N PRO A 128 -4.03 12.12 14.02
CA PRO A 128 -3.37 12.05 15.32
C PRO A 128 -1.97 11.48 15.19
N SER A 129 -1.02 12.18 15.83
CA SER A 129 0.39 11.84 15.79
C SER A 129 0.97 11.71 17.19
N PHE A 130 1.87 10.73 17.35
CA PHE A 130 2.47 10.39 18.65
C PHE A 130 3.98 10.19 18.49
N ILE A 131 4.75 10.55 19.52
CA ILE A 131 6.16 10.22 19.64
C ILE A 131 6.29 9.03 20.59
N VAL A 132 6.88 7.95 20.08
CA VAL A 132 7.09 6.69 20.79
C VAL A 132 8.57 6.32 20.68
N PRO A 133 9.43 6.77 21.59
CA PRO A 133 10.88 6.60 21.48
C PRO A 133 11.30 5.12 21.34
N GLU A 134 10.56 4.22 21.96
CA GLU A 134 10.90 2.79 22.05
C GLU A 134 10.89 2.07 20.67
N ILE A 135 10.18 2.62 19.69
CA ILE A 135 10.06 2.00 18.37
C ILE A 135 10.98 2.61 17.30
N GLU A 136 11.84 3.53 17.66
CA GLU A 136 12.64 4.32 16.69
C GLU A 136 13.32 3.42 15.65
N ASP A 137 14.04 2.40 16.09
CA ASP A 137 14.78 1.48 15.26
C ASP A 137 14.02 0.18 14.93
N PHE A 138 12.76 0.06 15.35
CA PHE A 138 11.98 -1.15 15.08
C PHE A 138 11.67 -1.27 13.58
N LYS A 139 12.03 -2.42 13.02
CA LYS A 139 11.77 -2.76 11.62
C LYS A 139 10.47 -3.56 11.52
N CYS A 140 9.51 -3.04 10.75
CA CYS A 140 8.30 -3.79 10.41
C CYS A 140 8.67 -4.94 9.46
N ALA A 141 8.64 -6.15 9.97
CA ALA A 141 8.94 -7.37 9.21
C ALA A 141 7.68 -8.19 8.90
N LYS A 142 6.60 -7.97 9.64
CA LYS A 142 5.35 -8.70 9.50
C LYS A 142 4.16 -7.77 9.67
N ILE A 143 3.10 -8.08 8.94
CA ILE A 143 1.78 -7.46 9.10
C ILE A 143 0.81 -8.57 9.45
N GLN A 144 0.07 -8.39 10.50
CA GLN A 144 -0.91 -9.36 10.97
C GLN A 144 -2.30 -8.76 10.95
N LEU A 145 -3.21 -9.41 10.25
CA LEU A 145 -4.63 -9.11 10.19
C LEU A 145 -5.37 -10.13 11.06
N SER A 146 -6.26 -9.66 11.92
CA SER A 146 -7.07 -10.52 12.76
C SER A 146 -8.53 -10.09 12.73
N CYS A 147 -9.41 -11.07 12.59
CA CYS A 147 -10.84 -10.92 12.74
C CYS A 147 -11.32 -11.99 13.71
N LYS A 148 -11.92 -11.62 14.81
CA LYS A 148 -12.37 -12.53 15.84
C LYS A 148 -13.69 -12.12 16.46
N GLN A 149 -14.37 -13.09 17.03
CA GLN A 149 -15.51 -12.88 17.88
C GLN A 149 -15.05 -12.42 19.27
N TRP A 150 -15.77 -11.49 19.86
CA TRP A 150 -15.59 -11.10 21.25
C TRP A 150 -16.62 -11.81 22.14
N GLY A 151 -16.11 -12.51 23.14
CA GLY A 151 -16.91 -13.30 24.07
C GLY A 151 -17.52 -14.58 23.45
N GLU A 152 -18.21 -15.35 24.25
CA GLU A 152 -18.98 -16.52 23.81
C GLU A 152 -20.36 -16.06 23.34
N ARG A 153 -20.52 -15.96 22.03
CA ARG A 153 -21.76 -15.49 21.41
C ARG A 153 -22.19 -16.46 20.32
N GLY A 154 -23.46 -16.48 20.02
CA GLY A 154 -24.00 -17.39 19.02
C GLY A 154 -25.09 -16.76 18.13
N GLY A 155 -25.41 -17.41 17.05
CA GLY A 155 -26.47 -17.01 16.15
C GLY A 155 -26.28 -15.58 15.60
N ASN A 156 -27.32 -14.77 15.70
CA ASN A 156 -27.33 -13.38 15.22
C ASN A 156 -26.59 -12.38 16.12
N GLN A 157 -25.93 -12.85 17.18
CA GLN A 157 -25.12 -12.02 18.07
C GLN A 157 -23.67 -11.84 17.57
N LEU A 158 -23.31 -12.50 16.48
CA LEU A 158 -22.01 -12.37 15.83
C LEU A 158 -22.00 -11.18 14.90
N LEU A 159 -20.93 -10.38 14.95
CA LEU A 159 -20.67 -9.37 13.92
C LEU A 159 -20.41 -10.07 12.60
N THR A 160 -21.14 -9.71 11.55
CA THR A 160 -21.05 -10.37 10.24
C THR A 160 -20.47 -9.50 9.13
N TYR A 161 -20.45 -8.19 9.34
CA TYR A 161 -19.96 -7.22 8.36
C TYR A 161 -18.65 -6.59 8.84
N PHE A 162 -17.58 -7.36 8.74
CA PHE A 162 -16.25 -6.87 9.08
C PHE A 162 -15.18 -7.60 8.27
N GLY A 163 -14.20 -6.86 7.78
CA GLY A 163 -13.11 -7.40 7.00
C GLY A 163 -12.29 -6.31 6.32
N PHE A 164 -11.11 -6.69 5.87
CA PHE A 164 -10.26 -5.85 5.03
C PHE A 164 -10.50 -6.22 3.57
N ASP A 165 -10.67 -5.22 2.70
CA ASP A 165 -10.87 -5.42 1.26
C ASP A 165 -9.69 -4.95 0.42
N SER A 166 -8.92 -3.96 0.89
CA SER A 166 -7.69 -3.54 0.23
C SER A 166 -6.59 -3.19 1.22
N PHE A 167 -5.34 -3.38 0.78
CA PHE A 167 -4.17 -3.10 1.58
C PHE A 167 -2.98 -2.74 0.69
N ARG A 168 -2.28 -1.65 1.06
CA ARG A 168 -1.04 -1.21 0.43
C ARG A 168 0.01 -0.91 1.51
N PHE A 169 1.22 -1.42 1.34
CA PHE A 169 2.34 -1.15 2.21
C PHE A 169 3.52 -0.62 1.40
N GLU A 170 4.08 0.48 1.83
CA GLU A 170 5.21 1.15 1.19
C GLU A 170 6.34 1.30 2.18
N LYS A 171 7.53 0.83 1.82
CA LYS A 171 8.75 1.12 2.54
C LYS A 171 9.19 2.55 2.19
N MET A 172 9.57 3.32 3.19
CA MET A 172 10.00 4.70 3.02
C MET A 172 11.47 4.87 3.42
N ASN A 173 12.11 5.91 2.89
CA ASN A 173 13.50 6.26 3.19
C ASN A 173 14.47 5.08 2.98
N VAL A 174 14.22 4.30 1.94
CA VAL A 174 15.07 3.16 1.58
C VAL A 174 16.29 3.62 0.80
N THR A 175 17.43 2.98 1.03
CA THR A 175 18.68 3.30 0.32
C THR A 175 18.75 2.71 -1.08
N LYS A 176 17.95 1.68 -1.34
CA LYS A 176 17.85 1.03 -2.64
C LYS A 176 16.36 0.84 -2.99
N TYR A 177 15.95 1.41 -4.10
CA TYR A 177 14.63 1.16 -4.67
C TYR A 177 14.69 -0.11 -5.52
N ARG A 178 13.62 -0.88 -5.50
CA ARG A 178 13.46 -1.96 -6.47
C ARG A 178 13.25 -1.32 -7.83
N ASP A 179 14.17 -1.55 -8.73
CA ASP A 179 13.99 -1.14 -10.11
C ASP A 179 12.76 -1.84 -10.69
N ILE A 180 11.92 -1.09 -11.35
CA ILE A 180 10.82 -1.67 -12.13
C ILE A 180 11.50 -2.53 -13.20
N PRO A 181 11.13 -3.82 -13.35
CA PRO A 181 11.74 -4.67 -14.36
C PRO A 181 11.74 -3.94 -15.70
N ASN A 182 12.93 -3.72 -16.26
CA ASN A 182 13.03 -3.08 -17.55
C ASN A 182 12.25 -3.92 -18.56
N ARG A 183 11.35 -3.28 -19.31
CA ARG A 183 10.55 -3.97 -20.33
C ARG A 183 11.40 -4.45 -21.49
N TYR A 184 12.60 -3.85 -21.64
CA TYR A 184 13.53 -4.11 -22.72
C TYR A 184 14.84 -4.65 -22.16
N LYS A 185 15.42 -5.64 -22.84
CA LYS A 185 16.67 -6.29 -22.47
C LYS A 185 17.80 -5.83 -23.38
N ALA A 186 19.04 -6.01 -22.97
CA ALA A 186 20.18 -5.85 -23.86
C ALA A 186 20.03 -6.80 -25.08
N GLY A 187 20.14 -6.26 -26.27
CA GLY A 187 19.93 -6.97 -27.52
C GLY A 187 18.53 -6.88 -28.12
N ASP A 188 17.55 -6.32 -27.39
CA ASP A 188 16.24 -6.05 -27.98
C ASP A 188 16.32 -4.95 -29.05
N VAL A 189 15.54 -5.16 -30.10
CA VAL A 189 15.41 -4.23 -31.20
C VAL A 189 14.04 -3.54 -31.13
N CYS A 190 14.05 -2.24 -30.79
CA CYS A 190 12.86 -1.41 -30.79
C CYS A 190 12.73 -0.74 -32.16
N THR A 191 11.60 -0.88 -32.81
CA THR A 191 11.32 -0.29 -34.12
C THR A 191 10.09 0.60 -34.07
N ILE A 192 10.24 1.84 -34.51
CA ILE A 192 9.14 2.77 -34.73
C ILE A 192 8.88 2.81 -36.23
N GLU A 193 7.72 2.37 -36.66
CA GLU A 193 7.29 2.39 -38.07
C GLU A 193 6.34 3.57 -38.28
N GLY A 194 6.89 4.66 -38.79
CA GLY A 194 6.15 5.91 -38.98
C GLY A 194 5.01 5.82 -39.98
N ALA A 195 5.12 4.96 -41.01
CA ALA A 195 4.07 4.78 -42.00
C ALA A 195 2.82 4.09 -41.45
N GLU A 196 3.02 3.15 -40.50
CA GLU A 196 1.94 2.43 -39.84
C GLU A 196 1.54 3.06 -38.52
N SER A 197 2.30 4.03 -38.03
CA SER A 197 2.16 4.61 -36.69
C SER A 197 2.14 3.53 -35.59
N LYS A 198 3.14 2.64 -35.61
CA LYS A 198 3.24 1.51 -34.72
C LYS A 198 4.64 1.36 -34.10
N PHE A 199 4.64 0.80 -32.89
CA PHE A 199 5.85 0.43 -32.17
C PHE A 199 6.02 -1.08 -32.06
N TYR A 200 7.21 -1.57 -32.36
CA TYR A 200 7.54 -3.00 -32.33
C TYR A 200 8.75 -3.26 -31.45
N VAL A 201 8.74 -4.39 -30.75
CA VAL A 201 9.90 -4.92 -30.04
C VAL A 201 10.19 -6.31 -30.61
N ASN A 202 11.39 -6.49 -31.15
CA ASN A 202 11.82 -7.74 -31.80
C ASN A 202 10.82 -8.21 -32.90
N GLY A 203 10.26 -7.25 -33.62
CA GLY A 203 9.27 -7.53 -34.67
C GLY A 203 7.84 -7.78 -34.19
N MET A 204 7.58 -7.80 -32.89
CA MET A 204 6.22 -7.93 -32.33
C MET A 204 5.63 -6.55 -32.03
N HIS A 205 4.44 -6.28 -32.53
CA HIS A 205 3.69 -5.06 -32.22
C HIS A 205 3.36 -4.95 -30.72
N LYS A 206 3.66 -3.81 -30.10
CA LYS A 206 3.51 -3.54 -28.65
C LYS A 206 2.68 -2.28 -28.40
N PRO A 207 1.37 -2.31 -28.66
CA PRO A 207 0.52 -1.12 -28.48
C PRO A 207 0.41 -0.66 -27.02
N THR A 208 0.61 -1.56 -26.06
CA THR A 208 0.60 -1.22 -24.63
C THR A 208 1.83 -0.43 -24.17
N ASP A 209 2.88 -0.40 -24.97
CA ASP A 209 4.11 0.33 -24.69
C ASP A 209 4.15 1.71 -25.36
N GLU A 210 3.13 2.02 -26.15
CA GLU A 210 2.93 3.32 -26.77
C GLU A 210 2.26 4.28 -25.79
N VAL A 211 2.73 5.54 -25.77
CA VAL A 211 2.07 6.59 -24.98
C VAL A 211 0.80 7.02 -25.70
N LEU A 212 -0.31 7.06 -24.98
CA LEU A 212 -1.58 7.48 -25.54
C LEU A 212 -1.47 8.89 -26.15
N GLY A 213 -1.86 9.05 -27.41
CA GLY A 213 -1.74 10.31 -28.13
C GLY A 213 -0.38 10.54 -28.81
N THR A 214 0.51 9.52 -28.84
CA THR A 214 1.75 9.60 -29.61
C THR A 214 1.45 9.85 -31.07
N SER A 215 2.05 10.91 -31.63
CA SER A 215 2.09 11.18 -33.07
C SER A 215 3.49 10.88 -33.61
N TYR A 216 3.56 9.97 -34.59
CA TYR A 216 4.82 9.65 -35.21
C TYR A 216 5.14 10.76 -36.24
N PHE A 217 6.34 11.31 -36.15
CA PHE A 217 6.76 12.42 -37.02
C PHE A 217 7.02 11.96 -38.44
N LYS A 218 6.80 12.86 -39.38
CA LYS A 218 7.22 12.74 -40.78
C LYS A 218 8.34 13.74 -41.03
N ALA A 219 9.33 13.36 -41.83
CA ALA A 219 10.34 14.28 -42.28
C ALA A 219 9.78 15.10 -43.46
N ASP A 220 9.80 16.41 -43.35
CA ASP A 220 9.45 17.28 -44.46
C ASP A 220 10.58 17.31 -45.53
N PRO A 221 10.26 17.64 -46.77
CA PRO A 221 11.27 17.82 -47.78
C PRO A 221 12.31 18.87 -47.37
N GLY A 222 13.59 18.54 -47.53
CA GLY A 222 14.71 19.40 -47.15
C GLY A 222 15.51 18.82 -45.97
N GLU A 223 16.11 19.66 -45.17
CA GLU A 223 16.94 19.25 -44.03
C GLU A 223 16.09 19.10 -42.76
N THR A 224 16.04 17.90 -42.21
CA THR A 224 15.36 17.62 -40.95
C THR A 224 16.36 17.15 -39.89
N LYS A 225 16.43 17.86 -38.75
CA LYS A 225 17.32 17.52 -37.65
C LYS A 225 16.60 16.61 -36.68
N VAL A 226 17.12 15.41 -36.46
CA VAL A 226 16.62 14.45 -35.46
C VAL A 226 17.58 14.38 -34.29
N GLN A 227 17.09 14.58 -33.08
CA GLN A 227 17.87 14.54 -31.86
C GLN A 227 17.39 13.34 -30.98
N PHE A 228 18.34 12.54 -30.53
CA PHE A 228 18.10 11.47 -29.59
C PHE A 228 18.68 11.87 -28.22
N SER A 229 17.85 11.83 -27.20
CA SER A 229 18.27 12.02 -25.79
C SER A 229 18.12 10.73 -25.02
N PHE A 230 19.06 10.47 -24.14
CA PHE A 230 19.10 9.29 -23.29
C PHE A 230 19.15 9.73 -21.85
N SER A 231 18.63 8.91 -20.95
CA SER A 231 18.68 9.17 -19.50
C SER A 231 20.13 9.25 -19.02
N GLU A 232 20.42 10.15 -18.09
CA GLU A 232 21.78 10.38 -17.56
C GLU A 232 22.41 9.14 -16.94
N TRP A 233 21.58 8.25 -16.38
CA TRP A 233 22.02 6.97 -15.81
C TRP A 233 22.32 5.86 -16.83
N THR A 234 22.12 6.13 -18.14
CA THR A 234 22.41 5.15 -19.19
C THR A 234 23.92 5.03 -19.41
N THR A 235 24.49 3.90 -19.00
CA THR A 235 25.92 3.62 -19.14
C THR A 235 26.32 3.25 -20.56
N THR A 236 25.43 2.58 -21.29
CA THR A 236 25.65 2.18 -22.69
C THR A 236 24.50 2.68 -23.54
N LYS A 237 24.78 3.63 -24.41
CA LYS A 237 23.77 4.19 -25.30
C LYS A 237 23.35 3.16 -26.35
N PRO A 238 22.05 3.01 -26.64
CA PRO A 238 21.58 2.14 -27.71
C PRO A 238 22.05 2.66 -29.08
N MET A 239 22.27 1.74 -30.01
CA MET A 239 22.54 2.07 -31.40
C MET A 239 21.22 2.51 -32.05
N VAL A 240 21.20 3.70 -32.65
CA VAL A 240 20.04 4.22 -33.36
C VAL A 240 20.29 4.18 -34.86
N LYS A 241 19.33 3.62 -35.59
CA LYS A 241 19.34 3.56 -37.04
C LYS A 241 18.06 4.20 -37.57
N VAL A 242 18.21 5.28 -38.37
CA VAL A 242 17.10 5.96 -39.03
C VAL A 242 17.05 5.51 -40.48
N ARG A 243 15.86 5.18 -40.97
CA ARG A 243 15.60 4.89 -42.40
C ARG A 243 14.53 5.86 -42.86
N ILE A 244 14.76 6.50 -43.99
CA ILE A 244 13.83 7.43 -44.63
C ILE A 244 13.42 6.81 -45.97
N ARG A 245 12.13 6.88 -46.29
CA ARG A 245 11.60 6.55 -47.59
C ARG A 245 11.35 7.87 -48.31
N GLU A 246 12.09 8.11 -49.37
CA GLU A 246 11.89 9.26 -50.24
C GLU A 246 10.82 8.93 -51.30
N GLY A 247 9.89 9.86 -51.52
CA GLY A 247 8.97 9.86 -52.64
C GLY A 247 9.33 10.92 -53.64
N TRP A 248 9.49 10.55 -54.88
CA TRP A 248 9.65 11.51 -56.01
C TRP A 248 8.27 11.74 -56.60
N LEU A 249 7.90 12.99 -56.81
CA LEU A 249 6.69 13.39 -57.58
C LEU A 249 6.99 13.40 -59.04
#